data_852f37d5bbceeb9913bf73610fe626b7
#
_entry.id   852f37d5bbceeb9913bf73610fe626b7
#
_cell.length_a   1.000
_cell.length_b   1.000
_cell.length_c   1.000
_cell.angle_alpha   90.00
_cell.angle_beta   90.00
_cell.angle_gamma   90.00
#
_symmetry.space_group_name_H-M   'P 1'
#
loop_
_entity.id
_entity.type
_entity.pdbx_description
1 polymer ?
#
loop_
_entity_poly.entity_id
_entity_poly.type
_entity_poly.pdbx_seq_one_letter_code
_entity_poly.pdbx_strand_id
1 'polypeptide(L)'
;MNKIVAFIVLLAASLGHGAAPTEPVWKAQAGPWGDLELRTVYLEVPDTLLAAVAKPNATTRWVFEQTTETAVRELLTRQGVPAAMVTRLLDPTSRTVQANVISLYPTVAEISALDVAVRSGLYRELAKSSANEYQRDPVYILGGDLDDWLAGSGLNEAQEKLFRRLVWKRGDVIAFSDIQALLTLAKDAAEVRGTFRAVTRVRSLLVELQLPLRGDRQVFLDYWTAGQGDASQASFLRAITQRQAIQSVDITHFFPAVIRQRAYTFPEIEHGSRGRLPDCHWTSLNFFNSTPKDEYLDMRQAATRLVQAYATVEAPYRYGDILCFLEGGEGLHTCVYVADDIVFTKNGDSILAPWVLMQVKDVEAIYRRSPDTRIQGFRLKR
;
A
#
# COMPACT_ATOMS: atom_id res chain seq x y z
N MET A 1 -1.24 -47.17 -61.37
CA MET A 1 -0.68 -46.00 -60.72
C MET A 1 -1.75 -45.43 -59.79
N ASN A 2 -1.77 -45.88 -58.54
CA ASN A 2 -2.74 -45.50 -57.51
C ASN A 2 -2.15 -44.33 -56.73
N LYS A 3 -2.85 -43.19 -56.74
CA LYS A 3 -2.54 -42.04 -55.85
C LYS A 3 -3.32 -42.21 -54.55
N ILE A 4 -2.58 -42.43 -53.48
CA ILE A 4 -3.11 -42.38 -52.11
C ILE A 4 -3.12 -40.92 -51.68
N VAL A 5 -4.31 -40.36 -51.41
CA VAL A 5 -4.51 -39.04 -50.80
C VAL A 5 -4.61 -39.28 -49.28
N ALA A 6 -3.61 -38.82 -48.55
CA ALA A 6 -3.64 -38.82 -47.08
C ALA A 6 -4.42 -37.64 -46.60
N PHE A 7 -5.51 -37.89 -45.87
CA PHE A 7 -6.25 -36.88 -45.13
C PHE A 7 -5.59 -36.66 -43.79
N ILE A 8 -5.00 -35.50 -43.54
CA ILE A 8 -4.53 -35.05 -42.22
C ILE A 8 -5.73 -34.40 -41.52
N VAL A 9 -6.25 -35.09 -40.51
CA VAL A 9 -7.25 -34.52 -39.62
C VAL A 9 -6.50 -33.72 -38.53
N LEU A 10 -6.53 -32.40 -38.61
CA LEU A 10 -6.09 -31.51 -37.55
C LEU A 10 -7.16 -31.52 -36.44
N LEU A 11 -6.91 -32.23 -35.35
CA LEU A 11 -7.65 -32.02 -34.08
C LEU A 11 -7.22 -30.67 -33.49
N ALA A 12 -8.02 -29.65 -33.65
CA ALA A 12 -7.93 -28.42 -32.89
C ALA A 12 -8.43 -28.73 -31.46
N ALA A 13 -7.52 -28.98 -30.54
CA ALA A 13 -7.82 -28.95 -29.12
C ALA A 13 -8.12 -27.49 -28.73
N SER A 14 -9.40 -27.16 -28.64
CA SER A 14 -9.84 -25.92 -27.99
C SER A 14 -9.49 -26.03 -26.51
N LEU A 15 -8.34 -25.47 -26.11
CA LEU A 15 -8.07 -25.13 -24.73
C LEU A 15 -9.12 -24.10 -24.31
N GLY A 16 -10.15 -24.58 -23.62
CA GLY A 16 -11.11 -23.71 -22.97
C GLY A 16 -10.33 -22.85 -21.96
N HIS A 17 -10.07 -21.61 -22.34
CA HIS A 17 -9.70 -20.58 -21.39
C HIS A 17 -10.98 -20.42 -20.52
N GLY A 18 -10.99 -21.03 -19.35
CA GLY A 18 -11.93 -20.66 -18.32
C GLY A 18 -11.83 -19.15 -18.14
N ALA A 19 -12.94 -18.43 -18.31
CA ALA A 19 -12.97 -17.01 -18.05
C ALA A 19 -12.42 -16.81 -16.65
N ALA A 20 -11.36 -16.01 -16.53
CA ALA A 20 -10.85 -15.60 -15.21
C ALA A 20 -12.03 -15.03 -14.42
N PRO A 21 -12.17 -15.34 -13.13
CA PRO A 21 -13.22 -14.79 -12.32
C PRO A 21 -13.18 -13.27 -12.48
N THR A 22 -14.29 -12.70 -12.97
CA THR A 22 -14.40 -11.25 -13.11
C THR A 22 -14.37 -10.67 -11.70
N GLU A 23 -13.35 -9.87 -11.42
CA GLU A 23 -13.27 -9.15 -10.14
C GLU A 23 -14.57 -8.33 -9.93
N PRO A 24 -15.06 -8.25 -8.68
CA PRO A 24 -16.27 -7.52 -8.40
C PRO A 24 -16.12 -6.05 -8.77
N VAL A 25 -17.06 -5.53 -9.55
CA VAL A 25 -17.17 -4.11 -9.90
C VAL A 25 -18.20 -3.49 -9.00
N TRP A 26 -17.88 -2.36 -8.38
CA TRP A 26 -18.86 -1.60 -7.62
C TRP A 26 -18.89 -0.14 -8.07
N LYS A 27 -19.91 0.61 -7.66
CA LYS A 27 -20.14 1.98 -8.07
C LYS A 27 -19.95 2.92 -6.90
N ALA A 28 -19.33 4.06 -7.15
CA ALA A 28 -19.34 5.18 -6.22
C ALA A 28 -20.76 5.76 -6.10
N GLN A 29 -21.01 6.47 -5.01
CA GLN A 29 -22.25 7.25 -4.86
C GLN A 29 -22.31 8.34 -5.91
N ALA A 30 -23.52 8.72 -6.32
CA ALA A 30 -23.71 9.80 -7.26
C ALA A 30 -23.19 11.13 -6.69
N GLY A 31 -22.48 11.88 -7.51
CA GLY A 31 -21.89 13.16 -7.11
C GLY A 31 -21.44 14.01 -8.31
N PRO A 32 -20.82 15.16 -8.05
CA PRO A 32 -20.34 16.06 -9.10
C PRO A 32 -19.20 15.46 -9.94
N TRP A 33 -18.62 14.35 -9.50
CA TRP A 33 -17.53 13.62 -10.16
C TRP A 33 -18.00 12.74 -11.33
N GLY A 34 -19.30 12.58 -11.54
CA GLY A 34 -19.89 11.69 -12.53
C GLY A 34 -20.09 10.26 -12.02
N ASP A 35 -20.47 9.37 -12.91
CA ASP A 35 -20.69 7.94 -12.57
C ASP A 35 -19.35 7.21 -12.57
N LEU A 36 -18.89 6.78 -11.40
CA LEU A 36 -17.63 6.07 -11.24
C LEU A 36 -17.86 4.57 -10.98
N GLU A 37 -17.11 3.73 -11.69
CA GLU A 37 -16.98 2.31 -11.43
C GLU A 37 -15.60 2.00 -10.88
N LEU A 38 -15.55 1.13 -9.87
CA LEU A 38 -14.35 0.79 -9.12
C LEU A 38 -14.06 -0.70 -9.22
N ARG A 39 -12.77 -1.03 -9.36
CA ARG A 39 -12.25 -2.41 -9.32
C ARG A 39 -11.03 -2.45 -8.40
N THR A 40 -10.81 -3.58 -7.74
CA THR A 40 -9.54 -3.82 -7.06
C THR A 40 -8.47 -4.19 -8.06
N VAL A 41 -7.28 -3.64 -7.88
CA VAL A 41 -6.05 -4.07 -8.58
C VAL A 41 -4.94 -4.24 -7.56
N TYR A 42 -3.99 -5.11 -7.86
CA TYR A 42 -2.80 -5.32 -7.03
C TYR A 42 -1.57 -4.84 -7.79
N LEU A 43 -0.89 -3.85 -7.23
CA LEU A 43 0.36 -3.33 -7.79
C LEU A 43 1.51 -4.19 -7.28
N GLU A 44 2.28 -4.73 -8.22
CA GLU A 44 3.44 -5.55 -7.93
C GLU A 44 4.73 -4.74 -8.06
N VAL A 45 5.69 -5.04 -7.18
CA VAL A 45 7.00 -4.40 -7.20
C VAL A 45 7.71 -4.71 -8.52
N PRO A 46 8.18 -3.69 -9.27
CA PRO A 46 8.86 -3.90 -10.55
C PRO A 46 10.23 -4.59 -10.39
N ASP A 47 10.67 -5.28 -11.43
CA ASP A 47 11.91 -6.08 -11.42
C ASP A 47 13.15 -5.28 -11.03
N THR A 48 13.22 -4.01 -11.41
CA THR A 48 14.31 -3.10 -11.06
C THR A 48 14.44 -2.91 -9.55
N LEU A 49 13.31 -2.78 -8.85
CA LEU A 49 13.30 -2.69 -7.39
C LEU A 49 13.53 -4.05 -6.73
N LEU A 50 12.95 -5.12 -7.28
CA LEU A 50 13.15 -6.48 -6.74
C LEU A 50 14.63 -6.85 -6.67
N ALA A 51 15.42 -6.51 -7.68
CA ALA A 51 16.85 -6.76 -7.71
C ALA A 51 17.59 -6.08 -6.53
N ALA A 52 17.09 -4.95 -6.07
CA ALA A 52 17.70 -4.19 -4.98
C ALA A 52 17.25 -4.66 -3.58
N VAL A 53 15.98 -5.10 -3.43
CA VAL A 53 15.35 -5.34 -2.12
C VAL A 53 15.15 -6.82 -1.79
N ALA A 54 14.93 -7.70 -2.77
CA ALA A 54 14.75 -9.13 -2.56
C ALA A 54 16.09 -9.83 -2.31
N LYS A 55 16.48 -9.94 -1.05
CA LYS A 55 17.75 -10.59 -0.66
C LYS A 55 17.50 -12.05 -0.31
N PRO A 56 18.10 -13.01 -1.02
CA PRO A 56 18.08 -14.41 -0.62
C PRO A 56 18.81 -14.58 0.71
N ASN A 57 18.39 -15.56 1.50
CA ASN A 57 19.00 -15.95 2.79
C ASN A 57 18.95 -14.87 3.90
N ALA A 58 18.05 -13.90 3.80
CA ALA A 58 17.83 -12.98 4.91
C ALA A 58 17.21 -13.72 6.11
N THR A 59 17.85 -13.62 7.27
CA THR A 59 17.36 -14.24 8.50
C THR A 59 16.38 -13.30 9.18
N THR A 60 15.27 -13.84 9.70
CA THR A 60 14.37 -13.06 10.55
C THR A 60 15.13 -12.55 11.76
N ARG A 61 15.03 -11.24 11.99
CA ARG A 61 15.72 -10.55 13.07
C ARG A 61 14.76 -9.61 13.78
N TRP A 62 14.77 -9.66 15.12
CA TRP A 62 14.10 -8.71 15.99
C TRP A 62 15.12 -7.81 16.66
N VAL A 63 15.04 -6.52 16.44
CA VAL A 63 16.01 -5.53 16.93
C VAL A 63 15.39 -4.72 18.05
N PHE A 64 16.10 -4.63 19.17
CA PHE A 64 15.75 -3.81 20.31
C PHE A 64 16.87 -2.78 20.54
N GLU A 65 16.54 -1.51 20.40
CA GLU A 65 17.48 -0.40 20.55
C GLU A 65 17.38 0.26 21.90
N GLN A 66 18.49 0.85 22.37
CA GLN A 66 18.59 1.62 23.61
C GLN A 66 18.03 0.86 24.83
N THR A 67 18.37 -0.42 24.97
CA THR A 67 17.76 -1.32 25.94
C THR A 67 18.80 -2.25 26.59
N THR A 68 18.38 -2.96 27.64
CA THR A 68 19.16 -3.98 28.33
C THR A 68 18.55 -5.36 28.12
N GLU A 69 19.33 -6.42 28.31
CA GLU A 69 18.83 -7.79 28.26
C GLU A 69 17.66 -8.03 29.22
N THR A 70 17.74 -7.49 30.43
CA THR A 70 16.66 -7.60 31.43
C THR A 70 15.36 -6.99 30.89
N ALA A 71 15.44 -5.77 30.33
CA ALA A 71 14.26 -5.12 29.77
C ALA A 71 13.66 -5.88 28.58
N VAL A 72 14.52 -6.45 27.69
CA VAL A 72 14.04 -7.30 26.58
C VAL A 72 13.38 -8.57 27.11
N ARG A 73 13.95 -9.22 28.12
CA ARG A 73 13.37 -10.40 28.78
C ARG A 73 11.99 -10.10 29.37
N GLU A 74 11.89 -9.01 30.12
CA GLU A 74 10.61 -8.56 30.70
C GLU A 74 9.57 -8.25 29.62
N LEU A 75 9.98 -7.58 28.51
CA LEU A 75 9.10 -7.28 27.39
C LEU A 75 8.58 -8.57 26.75
N LEU A 76 9.46 -9.50 26.38
CA LEU A 76 9.08 -10.77 25.77
C LEU A 76 8.13 -11.56 26.66
N THR A 77 8.44 -11.64 27.97
CA THR A 77 7.60 -12.33 28.95
C THR A 77 6.23 -11.65 29.09
N ARG A 78 6.19 -10.33 29.20
CA ARG A 78 4.95 -9.55 29.26
C ARG A 78 4.08 -9.72 28.02
N GLN A 79 4.69 -9.88 26.84
CA GLN A 79 3.96 -10.15 25.59
C GLN A 79 3.50 -11.62 25.49
N GLY A 80 3.87 -12.49 26.43
CA GLY A 80 3.43 -13.89 26.44
C GLY A 80 4.29 -14.82 25.60
N VAL A 81 5.52 -14.43 25.25
CA VAL A 81 6.47 -15.32 24.56
C VAL A 81 6.83 -16.48 25.51
N PRO A 82 6.76 -17.75 25.07
CA PRO A 82 7.06 -18.92 25.91
C PRO A 82 8.43 -18.84 26.57
N ALA A 83 8.53 -19.19 27.86
CA ALA A 83 9.76 -19.07 28.65
C ALA A 83 10.97 -19.79 28.03
N ALA A 84 10.76 -20.97 27.44
CA ALA A 84 11.81 -21.72 26.75
C ALA A 84 12.35 -20.94 25.53
N MET A 85 11.47 -20.29 24.75
CA MET A 85 11.85 -19.44 23.61
C MET A 85 12.60 -18.19 24.09
N VAL A 86 12.15 -17.54 25.15
CA VAL A 86 12.85 -16.38 25.75
C VAL A 86 14.26 -16.76 26.17
N THR A 87 14.43 -17.91 26.86
CA THR A 87 15.74 -18.41 27.28
C THR A 87 16.66 -18.66 26.09
N ARG A 88 16.17 -19.34 25.04
CA ARG A 88 16.96 -19.61 23.83
C ARG A 88 17.33 -18.33 23.08
N LEU A 89 16.38 -17.41 22.89
CA LEU A 89 16.62 -16.15 22.16
C LEU A 89 17.65 -15.27 22.86
N LEU A 90 17.70 -15.28 24.17
CA LEU A 90 18.62 -14.49 24.99
C LEU A 90 19.92 -15.23 25.32
N ASP A 91 20.09 -16.47 24.88
CA ASP A 91 21.37 -17.17 24.99
C ASP A 91 22.46 -16.39 24.22
N PRO A 92 23.66 -16.19 24.80
CA PRO A 92 24.74 -15.45 24.14
C PRO A 92 25.15 -15.96 22.77
N THR A 93 24.95 -17.26 22.49
CA THR A 93 25.25 -17.87 21.18
C THR A 93 24.14 -17.67 20.15
N SER A 94 22.94 -17.26 20.57
CA SER A 94 21.73 -17.11 19.74
C SER A 94 21.34 -15.67 19.45
N ARG A 95 22.14 -14.71 19.92
CA ARG A 95 21.86 -13.28 19.76
C ARG A 95 23.12 -12.50 19.40
N THR A 96 22.95 -11.26 18.95
CA THR A 96 24.06 -10.30 18.87
C THR A 96 23.76 -9.08 19.74
N VAL A 97 24.81 -8.58 20.41
CA VAL A 97 24.76 -7.36 21.22
C VAL A 97 25.84 -6.44 20.71
N GLN A 98 25.45 -5.25 20.24
CA GLN A 98 26.39 -4.20 19.79
C GLN A 98 25.96 -2.88 20.43
N ALA A 99 26.83 -2.32 21.27
CA ALA A 99 26.49 -1.16 22.10
C ALA A 99 25.18 -1.40 22.86
N ASN A 100 24.17 -0.54 22.65
CA ASN A 100 22.85 -0.65 23.29
C ASN A 100 21.80 -1.29 22.38
N VAL A 101 22.21 -2.09 21.38
CA VAL A 101 21.32 -2.77 20.43
C VAL A 101 21.42 -4.28 20.64
N ILE A 102 20.28 -4.92 20.88
CA ILE A 102 20.15 -6.36 21.02
C ILE A 102 19.36 -6.87 19.80
N SER A 103 19.98 -7.80 19.05
CA SER A 103 19.31 -8.48 17.93
C SER A 103 19.08 -9.95 18.27
N LEU A 104 17.84 -10.38 18.16
CA LEU A 104 17.40 -11.75 18.36
C LEU A 104 17.05 -12.40 17.03
N TYR A 105 17.31 -13.70 16.93
CA TYR A 105 17.09 -14.45 15.68
C TYR A 105 16.14 -15.62 15.92
N PRO A 106 14.80 -15.37 15.87
CA PRO A 106 13.82 -16.43 16.01
C PRO A 106 13.81 -17.31 14.77
N THR A 107 13.60 -18.60 14.95
CA THR A 107 13.35 -19.54 13.86
C THR A 107 11.94 -19.43 13.34
N VAL A 108 11.69 -19.85 12.10
CA VAL A 108 10.34 -19.91 11.51
C VAL A 108 9.40 -20.76 12.36
N ALA A 109 9.88 -21.87 12.90
CA ALA A 109 9.10 -22.73 13.78
C ALA A 109 8.65 -22.01 15.06
N GLU A 110 9.55 -21.27 15.70
CA GLU A 110 9.24 -20.49 16.90
C GLU A 110 8.22 -19.38 16.64
N ILE A 111 8.42 -18.61 15.55
CA ILE A 111 7.46 -17.56 15.17
C ILE A 111 6.09 -18.17 14.87
N SER A 112 6.07 -19.30 14.14
CA SER A 112 4.83 -20.00 13.80
C SER A 112 4.13 -20.61 15.02
N ALA A 113 4.85 -20.91 16.08
CA ALA A 113 4.29 -21.44 17.33
C ALA A 113 3.64 -20.37 18.21
N LEU A 114 3.96 -19.07 17.97
CA LEU A 114 3.34 -17.98 18.72
C LEU A 114 1.87 -17.82 18.35
N ASP A 115 1.02 -17.61 19.33
CA ASP A 115 -0.36 -17.22 19.10
C ASP A 115 -0.43 -15.84 18.41
N VAL A 116 -1.49 -15.61 17.62
CA VAL A 116 -1.69 -14.35 16.90
C VAL A 116 -1.71 -13.15 17.86
N ALA A 117 -2.29 -13.29 19.05
CA ALA A 117 -2.33 -12.20 20.04
C ALA A 117 -0.93 -11.86 20.55
N VAL A 118 -0.10 -12.87 20.88
CA VAL A 118 1.29 -12.70 21.30
C VAL A 118 2.10 -12.02 20.21
N ARG A 119 1.98 -12.51 18.97
CA ARG A 119 2.67 -11.95 17.80
C ARG A 119 2.25 -10.50 17.56
N SER A 120 0.95 -10.21 17.62
CA SER A 120 0.42 -8.84 17.43
C SER A 120 0.94 -7.88 18.52
N GLY A 121 1.02 -8.30 19.78
CA GLY A 121 1.59 -7.51 20.85
C GLY A 121 3.07 -7.24 20.65
N LEU A 122 3.84 -8.29 20.38
CA LEU A 122 5.28 -8.20 20.15
C LEU A 122 5.63 -7.33 18.95
N TYR A 123 4.92 -7.50 17.82
CA TYR A 123 5.23 -6.74 16.59
C TYR A 123 4.88 -5.26 16.71
N ARG A 124 3.89 -4.89 17.52
CA ARG A 124 3.65 -3.48 17.88
C ARG A 124 4.84 -2.87 18.65
N GLU A 125 5.47 -3.64 19.53
CA GLU A 125 6.67 -3.17 20.23
C GLU A 125 7.88 -3.06 19.29
N LEU A 126 8.10 -4.06 18.44
CA LEU A 126 9.17 -4.06 17.45
C LEU A 126 9.02 -2.90 16.43
N ALA A 127 7.79 -2.55 16.06
CA ALA A 127 7.50 -1.45 15.15
C ALA A 127 7.94 -0.06 15.64
N LYS A 128 8.29 0.08 16.92
CA LYS A 128 8.80 1.34 17.48
C LYS A 128 10.22 1.66 17.00
N SER A 129 11.00 0.66 16.59
CA SER A 129 12.34 0.82 16.06
C SER A 129 12.34 0.76 14.53
N SER A 130 13.02 1.70 13.87
CA SER A 130 13.20 1.73 12.42
C SER A 130 14.01 0.55 11.89
N ALA A 131 14.77 -0.13 12.73
CA ALA A 131 15.53 -1.32 12.39
C ALA A 131 14.66 -2.56 12.14
N ASN A 132 13.38 -2.51 12.53
CA ASN A 132 12.38 -3.54 12.29
C ASN A 132 11.41 -3.12 11.18
N GLU A 133 11.95 -2.92 9.99
CA GLU A 133 11.23 -2.36 8.83
C GLU A 133 9.87 -3.01 8.58
N TYR A 134 9.82 -4.35 8.52
CA TYR A 134 8.58 -5.06 8.20
C TYR A 134 7.55 -5.12 9.35
N GLN A 135 7.95 -4.89 10.59
CA GLN A 135 7.01 -4.73 11.70
C GLN A 135 6.49 -3.29 11.77
N ARG A 136 7.33 -2.32 11.40
CA ARG A 136 6.95 -0.91 11.31
C ARG A 136 6.00 -0.66 10.13
N ASP A 137 6.37 -1.15 8.96
CA ASP A 137 5.64 -1.00 7.70
C ASP A 137 5.25 -2.39 7.15
N PRO A 138 4.28 -3.09 7.78
CA PRO A 138 3.89 -4.42 7.36
C PRO A 138 3.10 -4.39 6.05
N VAL A 139 3.03 -5.54 5.39
CA VAL A 139 2.06 -5.74 4.32
C VAL A 139 0.66 -5.76 4.91
N TYR A 140 -0.22 -4.90 4.43
CA TYR A 140 -1.61 -4.84 4.86
C TYR A 140 -2.50 -5.62 3.92
N ILE A 141 -3.31 -6.51 4.48
CA ILE A 141 -4.36 -7.22 3.76
C ILE A 141 -5.66 -6.44 3.98
N LEU A 142 -6.00 -5.60 3.02
CA LEU A 142 -7.18 -4.74 3.05
C LEU A 142 -8.38 -5.46 2.45
N GLY A 143 -9.59 -5.07 2.89
CA GLY A 143 -10.83 -5.71 2.46
C GLY A 143 -11.27 -6.88 3.34
N GLY A 144 -10.44 -7.29 4.30
CA GLY A 144 -10.80 -8.26 5.36
C GLY A 144 -10.78 -9.73 4.92
N ASP A 145 -10.64 -10.04 3.62
CA ASP A 145 -10.62 -11.40 3.12
C ASP A 145 -9.20 -11.82 2.70
N LEU A 146 -8.67 -12.77 3.47
CA LEU A 146 -7.35 -13.35 3.22
C LEU A 146 -7.36 -14.26 1.99
N ASP A 147 -8.48 -14.91 1.69
CA ASP A 147 -8.61 -15.81 0.55
C ASP A 147 -8.62 -15.00 -0.75
N ASP A 148 -9.35 -13.89 -0.80
CA ASP A 148 -9.31 -12.96 -1.94
C ASP A 148 -7.90 -12.39 -2.14
N TRP A 149 -7.22 -12.03 -1.05
CA TRP A 149 -5.85 -11.52 -1.16
C TRP A 149 -4.89 -12.59 -1.66
N LEU A 150 -5.03 -13.85 -1.23
CA LEU A 150 -4.18 -14.97 -1.69
C LEU A 150 -4.51 -15.40 -3.12
N ALA A 151 -5.76 -15.23 -3.56
CA ALA A 151 -6.16 -15.57 -4.92
C ALA A 151 -5.28 -14.83 -5.94
N GLY A 152 -4.69 -15.59 -6.87
CA GLY A 152 -3.78 -15.03 -7.87
C GLY A 152 -2.46 -14.47 -7.33
N SER A 153 -2.08 -14.76 -6.07
CA SER A 153 -0.79 -14.34 -5.51
C SER A 153 0.42 -15.01 -6.18
N GLY A 154 0.23 -16.21 -6.73
CA GLY A 154 1.33 -17.01 -7.26
C GLY A 154 2.16 -17.72 -6.18
N LEU A 155 1.76 -17.66 -4.91
CA LEU A 155 2.37 -18.46 -3.84
C LEU A 155 2.01 -19.92 -4.02
N ASN A 156 2.95 -20.81 -3.73
CA ASN A 156 2.67 -22.25 -3.67
C ASN A 156 1.97 -22.62 -2.35
N GLU A 157 1.40 -23.85 -2.30
CA GLU A 157 0.63 -24.32 -1.14
C GLU A 157 1.39 -24.22 0.20
N ALA A 158 2.70 -24.55 0.22
CA ALA A 158 3.51 -24.45 1.43
C ALA A 158 3.69 -23.00 1.88
N GLN A 159 3.90 -22.09 0.93
CA GLN A 159 4.02 -20.65 1.18
C GLN A 159 2.69 -20.06 1.65
N GLU A 160 1.56 -20.40 1.02
CA GLU A 160 0.24 -19.95 1.46
C GLU A 160 -0.08 -20.43 2.88
N LYS A 161 0.18 -21.68 3.18
CA LYS A 161 -0.02 -22.25 4.52
C LYS A 161 0.80 -21.49 5.58
N LEU A 162 2.08 -21.21 5.27
CA LEU A 162 2.94 -20.47 6.18
C LEU A 162 2.47 -19.01 6.31
N PHE A 163 2.10 -18.36 5.19
CA PHE A 163 1.57 -17.00 5.19
C PHE A 163 0.34 -16.89 6.11
N ARG A 164 -0.67 -17.76 5.93
CA ARG A 164 -1.86 -17.82 6.78
C ARG A 164 -1.53 -18.02 8.26
N ARG A 165 -0.49 -18.79 8.55
CA ARG A 165 -0.03 -19.01 9.93
C ARG A 165 0.63 -17.78 10.53
N LEU A 166 1.31 -16.96 9.72
CA LEU A 166 2.13 -15.85 10.18
C LEU A 166 1.43 -14.49 10.13
N VAL A 167 0.23 -14.36 9.57
CA VAL A 167 -0.54 -13.11 9.66
C VAL A 167 -0.82 -12.75 11.12
N TRP A 168 -0.92 -11.46 11.38
CA TRP A 168 -1.20 -10.89 12.69
C TRP A 168 -2.19 -9.73 12.56
N LYS A 169 -2.61 -9.13 13.69
CA LYS A 169 -3.57 -8.02 13.68
C LYS A 169 -2.91 -6.72 14.14
N ARG A 170 -3.06 -5.68 13.32
CA ARG A 170 -2.75 -4.30 13.68
C ARG A 170 -4.07 -3.52 13.75
N GLY A 171 -4.63 -3.39 14.96
CA GLY A 171 -6.02 -2.97 15.11
C GLY A 171 -6.95 -4.01 14.47
N ASP A 172 -7.82 -3.57 13.59
CA ASP A 172 -8.77 -4.41 12.86
C ASP A 172 -8.22 -4.94 11.52
N VAL A 173 -7.02 -4.50 11.11
CA VAL A 173 -6.40 -4.89 9.83
C VAL A 173 -5.55 -6.13 10.00
N ILE A 174 -5.66 -7.05 9.04
CA ILE A 174 -4.71 -8.17 8.91
C ILE A 174 -3.41 -7.64 8.35
N ALA A 175 -2.29 -8.00 8.98
CA ALA A 175 -0.94 -7.58 8.59
C ALA A 175 -0.01 -8.78 8.47
N PHE A 176 1.05 -8.62 7.69
CA PHE A 176 2.09 -9.62 7.51
C PHE A 176 3.48 -8.96 7.54
N SER A 177 4.41 -9.54 8.31
CA SER A 177 5.75 -8.98 8.54
C SER A 177 6.90 -9.99 8.31
N ASP A 178 6.58 -11.26 8.16
CA ASP A 178 7.59 -12.34 8.19
C ASP A 178 8.00 -12.76 6.77
N ILE A 179 8.30 -11.79 5.91
CA ILE A 179 8.68 -12.03 4.51
C ILE A 179 9.87 -12.98 4.42
N GLN A 180 10.90 -12.80 5.28
CA GLN A 180 12.08 -13.65 5.30
C GLN A 180 11.74 -15.12 5.59
N ALA A 181 10.73 -15.37 6.44
CA ALA A 181 10.29 -16.74 6.73
C ALA A 181 9.73 -17.43 5.47
N LEU A 182 8.96 -16.72 4.65
CA LEU A 182 8.47 -17.25 3.37
C LEU A 182 9.59 -17.48 2.37
N LEU A 183 10.58 -16.59 2.32
CA LEU A 183 11.72 -16.73 1.41
C LEU A 183 12.57 -17.95 1.71
N THR A 184 12.54 -18.50 2.95
CA THR A 184 13.23 -19.76 3.27
C THR A 184 12.65 -20.97 2.55
N LEU A 185 11.42 -20.87 2.03
CA LEU A 185 10.77 -21.94 1.26
C LEU A 185 11.09 -21.86 -0.23
N ALA A 186 11.74 -20.81 -0.69
CA ALA A 186 12.11 -20.61 -2.09
C ALA A 186 13.36 -21.45 -2.44
N LYS A 187 13.32 -22.13 -3.58
CA LYS A 187 14.35 -23.05 -4.03
C LYS A 187 15.51 -22.37 -4.76
N ASP A 188 15.22 -21.26 -5.41
CA ASP A 188 16.19 -20.51 -6.20
C ASP A 188 15.91 -19.01 -6.21
N ALA A 189 16.77 -18.25 -6.84
CA ALA A 189 16.65 -16.79 -6.90
C ALA A 189 15.41 -16.28 -7.66
N ALA A 190 14.88 -17.08 -8.61
CA ALA A 190 13.67 -16.70 -9.34
C ALA A 190 12.44 -16.87 -8.43
N GLU A 191 12.37 -17.97 -7.68
CA GLU A 191 11.31 -18.21 -6.69
C GLU A 191 11.38 -17.20 -5.53
N VAL A 192 12.58 -16.81 -5.07
CA VAL A 192 12.76 -15.72 -4.10
C VAL A 192 12.12 -14.42 -4.62
N ARG A 193 12.42 -14.02 -5.85
CA ARG A 193 11.83 -12.79 -6.43
C ARG A 193 10.32 -12.92 -6.62
N GLY A 194 9.84 -14.08 -7.10
CA GLY A 194 8.41 -14.35 -7.26
C GLY A 194 7.66 -14.27 -5.93
N THR A 195 8.16 -14.94 -4.89
CA THR A 195 7.59 -14.91 -3.54
C THR A 195 7.60 -13.50 -2.96
N PHE A 196 8.72 -12.78 -3.08
CA PHE A 196 8.82 -11.40 -2.59
C PHE A 196 7.79 -10.50 -3.28
N ARG A 197 7.70 -10.57 -4.62
CA ARG A 197 6.72 -9.82 -5.41
C ARG A 197 5.29 -10.13 -4.95
N ALA A 198 4.97 -11.41 -4.81
CA ALA A 198 3.65 -11.86 -4.40
C ALA A 198 3.23 -11.29 -3.05
N VAL A 199 4.13 -11.32 -2.05
CA VAL A 199 3.80 -10.91 -0.68
C VAL A 199 3.89 -9.40 -0.44
N THR A 200 4.59 -8.65 -1.30
CA THR A 200 4.72 -7.19 -1.17
C THR A 200 3.79 -6.42 -2.11
N ARG A 201 2.91 -7.11 -2.84
CA ARG A 201 1.93 -6.45 -3.71
C ARG A 201 0.97 -5.59 -2.88
N VAL A 202 0.59 -4.45 -3.43
CA VAL A 202 -0.23 -3.45 -2.74
C VAL A 202 -1.57 -3.30 -3.44
N ARG A 203 -2.65 -3.45 -2.67
CA ARG A 203 -4.01 -3.22 -3.16
C ARG A 203 -4.22 -1.74 -3.50
N SER A 204 -4.79 -1.49 -4.67
CA SER A 204 -5.23 -0.18 -5.14
C SER A 204 -6.60 -0.29 -5.78
N LEU A 205 -7.23 0.84 -6.05
CA LEU A 205 -8.45 0.93 -6.84
C LEU A 205 -8.11 1.37 -8.26
N LEU A 206 -8.63 0.67 -9.25
CA LEU A 206 -8.83 1.20 -10.59
C LEU A 206 -10.19 1.88 -10.60
N VAL A 207 -10.25 3.16 -10.95
CA VAL A 207 -11.49 3.94 -10.91
C VAL A 207 -11.75 4.54 -12.28
N GLU A 208 -12.86 4.16 -12.89
CA GLU A 208 -13.23 4.57 -14.23
C GLU A 208 -14.48 5.43 -14.22
N LEU A 209 -14.37 6.61 -14.82
CA LEU A 209 -15.54 7.43 -15.16
C LEU A 209 -16.30 6.76 -16.33
N GLN A 210 -17.59 6.55 -16.16
CA GLN A 210 -18.47 6.02 -17.20
C GLN A 210 -18.99 7.13 -18.11
N LEU A 211 -19.03 6.87 -19.42
CA LEU A 211 -19.47 7.81 -20.45
C LEU A 211 -20.65 7.20 -21.25
N PRO A 212 -21.58 8.02 -21.79
CA PRO A 212 -21.64 9.49 -21.71
C PRO A 212 -21.99 10.00 -20.31
N LEU A 213 -21.52 11.19 -20.00
CA LEU A 213 -21.84 11.84 -18.72
C LEU A 213 -23.36 11.97 -18.50
N ARG A 214 -23.78 11.66 -17.28
CA ARG A 214 -25.11 11.96 -16.80
C ARG A 214 -25.07 13.23 -15.95
N GLY A 215 -25.93 14.19 -16.25
CA GLY A 215 -26.01 15.45 -15.49
C GLY A 215 -25.32 16.63 -16.15
N ASP A 216 -25.11 17.71 -15.36
CA ASP A 216 -24.55 18.96 -15.86
C ASP A 216 -23.04 18.85 -16.10
N ARG A 217 -22.67 19.00 -17.36
CA ARG A 217 -21.27 18.96 -17.78
C ARG A 217 -20.40 20.05 -17.13
N GLN A 218 -20.97 21.24 -16.86
CA GLN A 218 -20.20 22.32 -16.24
C GLN A 218 -19.86 21.99 -14.79
N VAL A 219 -20.79 21.44 -14.03
CA VAL A 219 -20.56 20.95 -12.66
C VAL A 219 -19.44 19.91 -12.62
N PHE A 220 -19.44 18.98 -13.59
CA PHE A 220 -18.38 17.99 -13.74
C PHE A 220 -17.01 18.63 -14.05
N LEU A 221 -16.97 19.58 -14.99
CA LEU A 221 -15.73 20.27 -15.34
C LEU A 221 -15.19 21.08 -14.15
N ASP A 222 -16.04 21.82 -13.46
CA ASP A 222 -15.66 22.61 -12.29
C ASP A 222 -15.12 21.72 -11.15
N TYR A 223 -15.71 20.54 -10.98
CA TYR A 223 -15.25 19.57 -9.99
C TYR A 223 -13.82 19.11 -10.27
N TRP A 224 -13.58 18.53 -11.45
CA TRP A 224 -12.30 17.92 -11.77
C TRP A 224 -11.16 18.90 -12.04
N THR A 225 -11.47 20.14 -12.33
CA THR A 225 -10.46 21.20 -12.41
C THR A 225 -10.21 21.89 -11.06
N ALA A 226 -10.92 21.50 -10.00
CA ALA A 226 -10.90 22.16 -8.67
C ALA A 226 -11.08 23.67 -8.75
N GLY A 227 -11.73 24.14 -9.81
CA GLY A 227 -11.85 25.58 -10.12
C GLY A 227 -10.50 26.27 -10.38
N GLN A 228 -9.43 25.52 -10.61
CA GLN A 228 -8.08 26.07 -10.85
C GLN A 228 -7.75 26.23 -12.34
N GLY A 229 -8.64 25.77 -13.23
CA GLY A 229 -8.56 26.13 -14.64
C GLY A 229 -7.28 25.72 -15.38
N ASP A 230 -6.71 24.53 -15.09
CA ASP A 230 -5.70 23.98 -16.01
C ASP A 230 -6.34 23.80 -17.39
N ALA A 231 -5.98 24.70 -18.31
CA ALA A 231 -6.56 24.75 -19.65
C ALA A 231 -6.37 23.41 -20.40
N SER A 232 -5.29 22.70 -20.14
CA SER A 232 -5.01 21.39 -20.76
C SER A 232 -5.93 20.32 -20.22
N GLN A 233 -6.14 20.28 -18.93
CA GLN A 233 -7.04 19.34 -18.25
C GLN A 233 -8.51 19.60 -18.66
N ALA A 234 -8.93 20.84 -18.62
CA ALA A 234 -10.27 21.23 -19.08
C ALA A 234 -10.50 20.91 -20.57
N SER A 235 -9.47 21.06 -21.42
CA SER A 235 -9.53 20.67 -22.83
C SER A 235 -9.73 19.18 -23.02
N PHE A 236 -8.96 18.37 -22.28
CA PHE A 236 -9.08 16.91 -22.30
C PHE A 236 -10.48 16.47 -21.84
N LEU A 237 -10.94 16.97 -20.68
CA LEU A 237 -12.28 16.68 -20.16
C LEU A 237 -13.40 17.04 -21.14
N ARG A 238 -13.30 18.18 -21.82
CA ARG A 238 -14.25 18.55 -22.88
C ARG A 238 -14.21 17.59 -24.05
N ALA A 239 -13.02 17.16 -24.46
CA ALA A 239 -12.85 16.26 -25.60
C ALA A 239 -13.49 14.88 -25.34
N ILE A 240 -13.24 14.25 -24.19
CA ILE A 240 -13.79 12.94 -23.87
C ILE A 240 -15.31 12.96 -23.71
N THR A 241 -15.87 14.04 -23.14
CA THR A 241 -17.32 14.17 -22.94
C THR A 241 -18.10 14.46 -24.22
N GLN A 242 -17.43 14.77 -25.33
CA GLN A 242 -18.04 15.01 -26.64
C GLN A 242 -18.07 13.77 -27.53
N ARG A 243 -17.30 12.72 -27.22
CA ARG A 243 -17.12 11.53 -28.06
C ARG A 243 -17.99 10.39 -27.57
N GLN A 244 -18.97 9.98 -28.39
CA GLN A 244 -19.86 8.84 -28.05
C GLN A 244 -19.16 7.47 -28.13
N ALA A 245 -17.98 7.39 -28.77
CA ALA A 245 -17.24 6.13 -28.90
C ALA A 245 -16.41 5.77 -27.66
N ILE A 246 -16.20 6.70 -26.71
CA ILE A 246 -15.49 6.45 -25.45
C ILE A 246 -16.52 6.02 -24.41
N GLN A 247 -16.35 4.82 -23.84
CA GLN A 247 -17.29 4.27 -22.85
C GLN A 247 -16.84 4.53 -21.42
N SER A 248 -15.54 4.50 -21.17
CA SER A 248 -14.96 4.82 -19.84
C SER A 248 -13.58 5.46 -19.98
N VAL A 249 -13.12 6.07 -18.91
CA VAL A 249 -11.77 6.63 -18.80
C VAL A 249 -11.32 6.56 -17.34
N ASP A 250 -10.07 6.12 -17.11
CA ASP A 250 -9.46 6.12 -15.76
C ASP A 250 -9.34 7.57 -15.26
N ILE A 251 -9.80 7.79 -14.01
CA ILE A 251 -9.83 9.13 -13.41
C ILE A 251 -8.44 9.72 -13.16
N THR A 252 -7.38 8.90 -13.13
CA THR A 252 -6.02 9.42 -13.01
C THR A 252 -5.62 10.33 -14.17
N HIS A 253 -6.29 10.20 -15.32
CA HIS A 253 -6.13 11.16 -16.43
C HIS A 253 -6.59 12.58 -16.08
N PHE A 254 -7.40 12.74 -15.01
CA PHE A 254 -7.86 14.05 -14.51
C PHE A 254 -6.93 14.63 -13.45
N PHE A 255 -5.92 13.87 -13.03
CA PHE A 255 -4.95 14.33 -12.06
C PHE A 255 -3.98 15.36 -12.68
N PRO A 256 -3.45 16.30 -11.90
CA PRO A 256 -2.35 17.15 -12.32
C PRO A 256 -1.17 16.32 -12.83
N ALA A 257 -0.45 16.85 -13.83
CA ALA A 257 0.54 16.09 -14.61
C ALA A 257 1.57 15.34 -13.77
N VAL A 258 2.10 15.99 -12.72
CA VAL A 258 3.11 15.40 -11.82
C VAL A 258 2.55 14.19 -11.06
N ILE A 259 1.34 14.30 -10.56
CA ILE A 259 0.68 13.25 -9.77
C ILE A 259 0.18 12.12 -10.69
N ARG A 260 -0.32 12.46 -11.87
CA ARG A 260 -0.73 11.48 -12.88
C ARG A 260 0.41 10.54 -13.27
N GLN A 261 1.64 11.06 -13.41
CA GLN A 261 2.82 10.25 -13.71
C GLN A 261 3.21 9.29 -12.58
N ARG A 262 2.74 9.55 -11.36
CA ARG A 262 3.02 8.72 -10.19
C ARG A 262 1.93 7.72 -9.86
N ALA A 263 0.70 7.98 -10.31
CA ALA A 263 -0.41 7.07 -10.04
C ALA A 263 -0.07 5.64 -10.47
N TYR A 264 -0.28 4.68 -9.58
CA TYR A 264 0.00 3.25 -9.76
C TYR A 264 1.50 2.91 -9.96
N THR A 265 2.41 3.78 -9.55
CA THR A 265 3.85 3.53 -9.66
C THR A 265 4.52 3.41 -8.29
N PHE A 266 5.70 2.81 -8.27
CA PHE A 266 6.58 2.76 -7.11
C PHE A 266 7.61 3.90 -7.19
N PRO A 267 8.20 4.33 -6.04
CA PRO A 267 9.32 5.26 -6.05
C PRO A 267 10.51 4.70 -6.83
N GLU A 268 11.27 5.58 -7.47
CA GLU A 268 12.51 5.21 -8.14
C GLU A 268 13.64 5.02 -7.10
N ILE A 269 14.62 4.16 -7.43
CA ILE A 269 15.77 3.86 -6.55
C ILE A 269 16.57 5.15 -6.25
N GLU A 270 16.66 6.05 -7.20
CA GLU A 270 17.37 7.33 -7.08
C GLU A 270 16.77 8.23 -5.99
N HIS A 271 15.46 8.15 -5.75
CA HIS A 271 14.84 8.85 -4.63
C HIS A 271 15.39 8.38 -3.28
N GLY A 272 15.57 7.05 -3.11
CA GLY A 272 16.15 6.46 -1.91
C GLY A 272 17.62 6.84 -1.70
N SER A 273 18.40 6.97 -2.79
CA SER A 273 19.82 7.35 -2.72
C SER A 273 20.04 8.79 -2.26
N ARG A 274 19.03 9.66 -2.36
CA ARG A 274 19.05 11.03 -1.84
C ARG A 274 18.72 11.12 -0.34
N GLY A 275 18.51 9.99 0.33
CA GLY A 275 18.34 9.88 1.78
C GLY A 275 16.91 10.08 2.31
N ARG A 276 15.96 10.52 1.47
CA ARG A 276 14.54 10.62 1.84
C ARG A 276 13.66 10.28 0.64
N LEU A 277 12.71 9.36 0.86
CA LEU A 277 11.71 9.00 -0.13
C LEU A 277 10.47 9.89 0.03
N PRO A 278 9.75 10.17 -1.06
CA PRO A 278 8.42 10.77 -0.97
C PRO A 278 7.53 9.94 -0.04
N ASP A 279 6.78 10.63 0.81
CA ASP A 279 5.80 10.08 1.73
C ASP A 279 4.39 10.60 1.44
N CYS A 280 3.46 10.39 2.36
CA CYS A 280 2.10 10.87 2.27
C CYS A 280 2.02 12.40 2.28
N HIS A 281 2.82 13.07 3.11
CA HIS A 281 2.82 14.54 3.23
C HIS A 281 3.39 15.20 1.98
N TRP A 282 4.52 14.72 1.49
CA TRP A 282 5.08 15.15 0.21
C TRP A 282 4.07 14.98 -0.92
N THR A 283 3.40 13.82 -0.98
CA THR A 283 2.41 13.49 -2.00
C THR A 283 1.23 14.47 -1.96
N SER A 284 0.64 14.68 -0.78
CA SER A 284 -0.55 15.51 -0.62
C SER A 284 -0.27 16.99 -0.90
N LEU A 285 0.86 17.51 -0.41
CA LEU A 285 1.22 18.92 -0.59
C LEU A 285 1.72 19.25 -2.00
N ASN A 286 2.18 18.24 -2.75
CA ASN A 286 2.57 18.39 -4.15
C ASN A 286 1.45 18.10 -5.14
N PHE A 287 0.25 17.77 -4.68
CA PHE A 287 -0.83 17.33 -5.57
C PHE A 287 -1.10 18.31 -6.72
N PHE A 288 -1.16 19.61 -6.45
CA PHE A 288 -1.38 20.64 -7.47
C PHE A 288 -0.12 21.35 -7.94
N ASN A 289 1.06 20.98 -7.46
CA ASN A 289 2.30 21.62 -7.90
C ASN A 289 2.71 21.13 -9.28
N SER A 290 2.97 22.04 -10.21
CA SER A 290 3.51 21.70 -11.53
C SER A 290 4.95 21.18 -11.48
N THR A 291 5.69 21.57 -10.44
CA THR A 291 7.03 21.07 -10.10
C THR A 291 7.01 20.64 -8.65
N PRO A 292 7.39 19.39 -8.33
CA PRO A 292 7.43 18.92 -6.96
C PRO A 292 8.40 19.74 -6.11
N LYS A 293 8.03 19.97 -4.86
CA LYS A 293 8.82 20.67 -3.87
C LYS A 293 9.32 19.66 -2.84
N ASP A 294 10.63 19.40 -2.85
CA ASP A 294 11.27 18.44 -1.95
C ASP A 294 11.39 18.96 -0.52
N GLU A 295 11.14 20.25 -0.28
CA GLU A 295 11.01 20.79 1.07
C GLU A 295 9.95 20.06 1.91
N TYR A 296 8.93 19.49 1.27
CA TYR A 296 7.85 18.73 1.94
C TYR A 296 8.27 17.31 2.36
N LEU A 297 9.48 16.87 2.03
CA LEU A 297 10.11 15.69 2.65
C LEU A 297 10.49 15.95 4.11
N ASP A 298 10.58 17.21 4.52
CA ASP A 298 10.76 17.59 5.92
C ASP A 298 9.37 17.80 6.58
N MET A 299 9.07 16.98 7.59
CA MET A 299 7.78 16.98 8.26
C MET A 299 7.42 18.35 8.87
N ARG A 300 8.40 19.12 9.36
CA ARG A 300 8.15 20.45 9.94
C ARG A 300 7.76 21.46 8.85
N GLN A 301 8.43 21.40 7.70
CA GLN A 301 8.10 22.25 6.56
C GLN A 301 6.74 21.87 5.98
N ALA A 302 6.45 20.57 5.88
CA ALA A 302 5.14 20.08 5.47
C ALA A 302 4.02 20.55 6.39
N ALA A 303 4.18 20.39 7.72
CA ALA A 303 3.21 20.86 8.70
C ALA A 303 3.03 22.40 8.65
N THR A 304 4.13 23.15 8.54
CA THR A 304 4.11 24.62 8.40
C THR A 304 3.33 25.03 7.15
N ARG A 305 3.59 24.38 6.01
CA ARG A 305 2.86 24.65 4.77
C ARG A 305 1.37 24.37 4.90
N LEU A 306 1.01 23.25 5.51
CA LEU A 306 -0.39 22.88 5.71
C LEU A 306 -1.12 23.94 6.52
N VAL A 307 -0.56 24.41 7.63
CA VAL A 307 -1.18 25.42 8.49
C VAL A 307 -1.26 26.80 7.80
N GLN A 308 -0.22 27.20 7.09
CA GLN A 308 -0.14 28.52 6.48
C GLN A 308 -1.00 28.65 5.22
N ALA A 309 -0.98 27.65 4.35
CA ALA A 309 -1.57 27.74 3.03
C ALA A 309 -2.96 27.10 2.91
N TYR A 310 -3.38 26.33 3.90
CA TYR A 310 -4.66 25.64 3.85
C TYR A 310 -5.57 26.15 4.97
N ALA A 311 -6.87 26.12 4.70
CA ALA A 311 -7.92 26.33 5.70
C ALA A 311 -8.50 24.99 6.11
N THR A 312 -8.83 24.83 7.40
CA THR A 312 -9.58 23.66 7.87
C THR A 312 -10.98 23.64 7.27
N VAL A 313 -11.44 22.47 6.88
CA VAL A 313 -12.78 22.25 6.31
C VAL A 313 -13.39 20.98 6.89
N GLU A 314 -14.71 20.99 6.98
CA GLU A 314 -15.51 19.82 7.30
C GLU A 314 -16.11 19.22 6.01
N ALA A 315 -16.61 17.99 6.10
CA ALA A 315 -17.34 17.37 5.00
C ALA A 315 -18.59 18.22 4.63
N PRO A 316 -19.00 18.26 3.36
CA PRO A 316 -18.48 17.47 2.26
C PRO A 316 -17.16 18.00 1.69
N TYR A 317 -16.23 17.06 1.49
CA TYR A 317 -14.92 17.38 0.89
C TYR A 317 -15.02 17.58 -0.61
N ARG A 318 -14.00 18.20 -1.21
CA ARG A 318 -13.89 18.46 -2.65
C ARG A 318 -12.60 17.88 -3.20
N TYR A 319 -12.57 17.64 -4.49
CA TYR A 319 -11.37 17.22 -5.19
C TYR A 319 -10.17 18.11 -4.85
N GLY A 320 -9.11 17.47 -4.37
CA GLY A 320 -7.89 18.15 -3.95
C GLY A 320 -7.84 18.61 -2.49
N ASP A 321 -8.91 18.43 -1.69
CA ASP A 321 -8.83 18.62 -0.25
C ASP A 321 -7.88 17.56 0.35
N ILE A 322 -7.06 17.96 1.32
CA ILE A 322 -6.18 17.07 2.06
C ILE A 322 -6.92 16.57 3.30
N LEU A 323 -7.03 15.26 3.46
CA LEU A 323 -7.50 14.63 4.68
C LEU A 323 -6.29 14.26 5.52
N CYS A 324 -6.21 14.79 6.74
CA CYS A 324 -5.14 14.52 7.69
C CYS A 324 -5.67 13.69 8.85
N PHE A 325 -5.04 12.55 9.10
CA PHE A 325 -5.29 11.69 10.25
C PHE A 325 -4.44 12.18 11.41
N LEU A 326 -5.09 12.63 12.48
CA LEU A 326 -4.48 13.31 13.62
C LEU A 326 -4.70 12.49 14.90
N GLU A 327 -3.68 12.40 15.73
CA GLU A 327 -3.77 11.86 17.08
C GLU A 327 -2.90 12.69 18.02
N GLY A 328 -3.47 13.17 19.14
CA GLY A 328 -2.73 13.98 20.11
C GLY A 328 -2.16 15.29 19.54
N GLY A 329 -2.69 15.76 18.40
CA GLY A 329 -2.18 16.94 17.68
C GLY A 329 -1.08 16.64 16.66
N GLU A 330 -0.64 15.38 16.55
CA GLU A 330 0.34 14.94 15.57
C GLU A 330 -0.34 14.40 14.31
N GLY A 331 0.22 14.74 13.13
CA GLY A 331 -0.21 14.21 11.84
C GLY A 331 0.35 12.81 11.62
N LEU A 332 -0.51 11.80 11.63
CA LEU A 332 -0.12 10.42 11.37
C LEU A 332 -0.01 10.12 9.89
N HIS A 333 -0.90 10.72 9.10
CA HIS A 333 -1.01 10.49 7.67
C HIS A 333 -1.77 11.60 6.98
N THR A 334 -1.50 11.80 5.69
CA THR A 334 -2.29 12.65 4.81
C THR A 334 -2.60 11.96 3.50
N CYS A 335 -3.80 12.19 2.98
CA CYS A 335 -4.19 11.76 1.64
C CYS A 335 -5.01 12.87 0.97
N VAL A 336 -5.13 12.78 -0.36
CA VAL A 336 -5.89 13.76 -1.14
C VAL A 336 -7.25 13.18 -1.50
N TYR A 337 -8.30 13.86 -1.12
CA TYR A 337 -9.68 13.50 -1.47
C TYR A 337 -9.90 13.64 -2.97
N VAL A 338 -10.41 12.57 -3.59
CA VAL A 338 -10.64 12.51 -5.03
C VAL A 338 -12.13 12.58 -5.37
N ALA A 339 -12.94 11.66 -4.85
CA ALA A 339 -14.39 11.60 -5.09
C ALA A 339 -15.02 10.59 -4.12
N ASP A 340 -16.28 10.76 -3.70
CA ASP A 340 -17.03 9.87 -2.81
C ASP A 340 -16.23 9.54 -1.53
N ASP A 341 -15.78 8.30 -1.38
CA ASP A 341 -14.86 7.85 -0.32
C ASP A 341 -13.46 7.50 -0.84
N ILE A 342 -13.13 7.96 -2.06
CA ILE A 342 -11.87 7.67 -2.73
C ILE A 342 -10.84 8.76 -2.44
N VAL A 343 -9.65 8.33 -2.07
CA VAL A 343 -8.47 9.18 -1.86
C VAL A 343 -7.27 8.69 -2.65
N PHE A 344 -6.37 9.62 -2.98
CA PHE A 344 -5.06 9.34 -3.55
C PHE A 344 -4.00 9.51 -2.47
N THR A 345 -3.10 8.54 -2.34
CA THR A 345 -2.08 8.55 -1.28
C THR A 345 -0.85 7.71 -1.62
N LYS A 346 0.17 7.83 -0.78
CA LYS A 346 1.31 6.92 -0.64
C LYS A 346 1.46 6.57 0.83
N ASN A 347 1.45 5.28 1.17
CA ASN A 347 1.45 4.82 2.56
C ASN A 347 2.88 4.70 3.10
N GLY A 348 3.35 5.77 3.77
CA GLY A 348 4.69 5.84 4.35
C GLY A 348 5.80 6.21 3.34
N ASP A 349 7.04 6.15 3.81
CA ASP A 349 8.26 6.51 3.09
C ASP A 349 9.02 5.30 2.52
N SER A 350 8.43 4.09 2.58
CA SER A 350 9.04 2.89 2.02
C SER A 350 9.12 2.95 0.48
N ILE A 351 10.20 2.40 -0.08
CA ILE A 351 10.36 2.19 -1.52
C ILE A 351 9.36 1.16 -2.06
N LEU A 352 8.84 0.30 -1.20
CA LEU A 352 7.81 -0.71 -1.51
C LEU A 352 6.39 -0.17 -1.41
N ALA A 353 6.20 1.08 -1.04
CA ALA A 353 4.90 1.73 -0.97
C ALA A 353 4.64 2.54 -2.26
N PRO A 354 3.78 2.07 -3.18
CA PRO A 354 3.41 2.79 -4.39
C PRO A 354 2.44 3.95 -4.10
N TRP A 355 2.23 4.80 -5.10
CA TRP A 355 1.12 5.74 -5.12
C TRP A 355 -0.17 5.04 -5.56
N VAL A 356 -1.19 5.11 -4.72
CA VAL A 356 -2.42 4.33 -4.86
C VAL A 356 -3.68 5.17 -4.73
N LEU A 357 -4.76 4.69 -5.33
CA LEU A 357 -6.13 5.07 -4.98
C LEU A 357 -6.65 4.07 -3.93
N MET A 358 -7.29 4.59 -2.88
CA MET A 358 -7.84 3.80 -1.77
C MET A 358 -9.19 4.37 -1.34
N GLN A 359 -9.98 3.57 -0.63
CA GLN A 359 -11.11 4.09 0.12
C GLN A 359 -10.63 4.73 1.43
N VAL A 360 -11.30 5.80 1.85
CA VAL A 360 -10.99 6.47 3.14
C VAL A 360 -10.99 5.48 4.29
N LYS A 361 -11.96 4.54 4.32
CA LYS A 361 -12.04 3.50 5.35
C LYS A 361 -10.80 2.59 5.42
N ASP A 362 -10.18 2.29 4.26
CA ASP A 362 -8.97 1.46 4.20
C ASP A 362 -7.76 2.22 4.75
N VAL A 363 -7.64 3.52 4.44
CA VAL A 363 -6.62 4.40 5.03
C VAL A 363 -6.85 4.54 6.53
N GLU A 364 -8.09 4.75 6.95
CA GLU A 364 -8.47 4.82 8.36
C GLU A 364 -8.09 3.55 9.12
N ALA A 365 -8.36 2.38 8.53
CA ALA A 365 -8.00 1.09 9.12
C ALA A 365 -6.48 0.95 9.36
N ILE A 366 -5.64 1.47 8.46
CA ILE A 366 -4.18 1.47 8.62
C ILE A 366 -3.72 2.44 9.71
N TYR A 367 -4.28 3.66 9.75
CA TYR A 367 -3.74 4.77 10.53
C TYR A 367 -4.52 5.08 11.80
N ARG A 368 -5.72 4.53 12.01
CA ARG A 368 -6.43 4.63 13.28
C ARG A 368 -5.69 3.82 14.35
N ARG A 369 -4.95 4.52 15.21
CA ARG A 369 -4.18 3.91 16.30
C ARG A 369 -4.96 3.78 17.60
N SER A 370 -5.91 4.69 17.80
CA SER A 370 -6.78 4.76 18.97
C SER A 370 -8.15 5.36 18.61
N PRO A 371 -9.13 5.30 19.53
CA PRO A 371 -10.40 6.01 19.36
C PRO A 371 -10.26 7.53 19.20
N ASP A 372 -9.15 8.11 19.68
CA ASP A 372 -8.88 9.55 19.61
C ASP A 372 -8.31 9.99 18.25
N THR A 373 -8.00 9.06 17.37
CA THR A 373 -7.59 9.37 16.00
C THR A 373 -8.76 9.99 15.24
N ARG A 374 -8.59 11.20 14.72
CA ARG A 374 -9.62 11.94 13.96
C ARG A 374 -9.12 12.31 12.58
N ILE A 375 -10.07 12.50 11.66
CA ILE A 375 -9.79 13.02 10.31
C ILE A 375 -10.14 14.52 10.30
N GLN A 376 -9.20 15.35 9.85
CA GLN A 376 -9.38 16.79 9.64
C GLN A 376 -9.13 17.10 8.16
N GLY A 377 -10.10 17.73 7.51
CA GLY A 377 -9.97 18.23 6.15
C GLY A 377 -9.23 19.56 6.08
N PHE A 378 -8.44 19.74 5.02
CA PHE A 378 -7.70 20.96 4.72
C PHE A 378 -7.86 21.32 3.24
N ARG A 379 -8.27 22.55 2.97
CA ARG A 379 -8.46 23.10 1.61
C ARG A 379 -7.47 24.20 1.34
N LEU A 380 -6.80 24.15 0.19
CA LEU A 380 -5.86 25.20 -0.24
C LEU A 380 -6.59 26.57 -0.28
N LYS A 381 -6.03 27.55 0.43
CA LYS A 381 -6.51 28.95 0.37
C LYS A 381 -6.27 29.49 -1.04
N ARG A 382 -7.26 30.19 -1.58
CA ARG A 382 -7.16 30.89 -2.88
C ARG A 382 -6.59 32.28 -2.69
#